data_5500f710ee7cf309255f82acf7999df7
#
_entry.id   5500f710ee7cf309255f82acf7999df7
#
_cell.length_a   1.000
_cell.length_b   1.000
_cell.length_c   1.000
_cell.angle_alpha   90.00
_cell.angle_beta   90.00
_cell.angle_gamma   90.00
#
_symmetry.space_group_name_H-M   'P 1'
#
loop_
_entity.id
_entity.type
_entity.pdbx_description
1 polymer ?
#
loop_
_entity_poly.entity_id
_entity_poly.type
_entity_poly.pdbx_seq_one_letter_code
_entity_poly.pdbx_strand_id
1 'polypeptide(L)'
;MGESTLKQKFDCNGYVLIDKFFEDKQMDHIDRLIHKHFGENPNFQHNDEFLNKSQTDVIPWFPLQEGVSDFDAIEGQENFRGLSEAILGAGWYEQSCMVMFSRQGSLGQAWHQDCPPEDSECFNLNRLVYTSDITDETGGQVVVVPGSHKMGLLPAGNPVESLAGQVVLKPRKGSLILLHGHAWHCVLPIQRGVRVSVNYRAASAGTSEDVTDICVYR
;
A
#
# COMPACT_ATOMS: atom_id res chain seq x y z
N MET A 1 19.68 -7.52 5.25
CA MET A 1 20.07 -6.13 4.90
C MET A 1 20.01 -5.35 6.19
N GLY A 2 21.02 -4.58 6.56
CA GLY A 2 20.97 -3.81 7.81
C GLY A 2 19.96 -2.67 7.72
N GLU A 3 19.33 -2.30 8.85
CA GLU A 3 18.30 -1.22 8.91
C GLU A 3 18.80 0.10 8.33
N SER A 4 20.06 0.47 8.59
CA SER A 4 20.69 1.67 8.02
C SER A 4 20.68 1.68 6.48
N THR A 5 20.97 0.54 5.84
CA THR A 5 20.96 0.41 4.37
C THR A 5 19.55 0.45 3.81
N LEU A 6 18.56 -0.08 4.55
CA LEU A 6 17.16 -0.07 4.15
C LEU A 6 16.61 1.36 4.20
N LYS A 7 16.86 2.08 5.33
CA LYS A 7 16.46 3.48 5.46
C LYS A 7 17.07 4.34 4.35
N GLN A 8 18.35 4.19 4.05
CA GLN A 8 19.00 4.94 2.97
C GLN A 8 18.32 4.71 1.61
N LYS A 9 17.94 3.46 1.31
CA LYS A 9 17.19 3.14 0.07
C LYS A 9 15.82 3.79 0.06
N PHE A 10 15.12 3.73 1.19
CA PHE A 10 13.81 4.36 1.34
C PHE A 10 13.91 5.87 1.18
N ASP A 11 14.84 6.52 1.87
CA ASP A 11 15.08 7.96 1.79
C ASP A 11 15.48 8.41 0.37
N CYS A 12 16.16 7.55 -0.39
CA CYS A 12 16.53 7.86 -1.77
C CYS A 12 15.36 7.70 -2.75
N ASN A 13 14.64 6.57 -2.64
CA ASN A 13 13.67 6.18 -3.67
C ASN A 13 12.21 6.45 -3.29
N GLY A 14 11.89 6.66 -2.01
CA GLY A 14 10.52 6.77 -1.51
C GLY A 14 9.82 5.41 -1.38
N TYR A 15 10.51 4.30 -1.63
CA TYR A 15 10.00 2.95 -1.43
C TYR A 15 11.11 1.93 -1.26
N VAL A 16 10.75 0.77 -0.67
CA VAL A 16 11.58 -0.43 -0.66
C VAL A 16 10.70 -1.66 -0.79
N LEU A 17 11.09 -2.59 -1.65
CA LEU A 17 10.52 -3.94 -1.73
C LEU A 17 11.45 -4.90 -0.97
N ILE A 18 10.89 -5.62 0.00
CA ILE A 18 11.60 -6.63 0.80
C ILE A 18 10.93 -7.97 0.53
N ASP A 19 11.62 -8.83 -0.21
CA ASP A 19 11.14 -10.18 -0.47
C ASP A 19 11.27 -11.08 0.76
N LYS A 20 10.31 -12.00 0.95
CA LYS A 20 10.33 -12.99 2.03
C LYS A 20 10.48 -12.37 3.44
N PHE A 21 9.82 -11.26 3.66
CA PHE A 21 9.78 -10.63 4.97
C PHE A 21 8.93 -11.42 5.97
N PHE A 22 7.82 -11.99 5.47
CA PHE A 22 6.92 -12.84 6.24
C PHE A 22 7.03 -14.31 5.79
N GLU A 23 6.77 -15.22 6.72
CA GLU A 23 6.73 -16.65 6.43
C GLU A 23 5.49 -17.02 5.60
N ASP A 24 5.64 -17.94 4.66
CA ASP A 24 4.56 -18.43 3.80
C ASP A 24 3.36 -18.93 4.60
N LYS A 25 3.61 -19.66 5.71
CA LYS A 25 2.54 -20.18 6.58
C LYS A 25 1.69 -19.08 7.20
N GLN A 26 2.31 -17.97 7.58
CA GLN A 26 1.59 -16.80 8.12
C GLN A 26 0.77 -16.16 7.01
N MET A 27 1.33 -15.98 5.84
CA MET A 27 0.61 -15.43 4.69
C MET A 27 -0.55 -16.31 4.25
N ASP A 28 -0.39 -17.64 4.25
CA ASP A 28 -1.50 -18.59 3.99
C ASP A 28 -2.65 -18.46 5.00
N HIS A 29 -2.31 -18.17 6.24
CA HIS A 29 -3.33 -17.97 7.27
C HIS A 29 -4.13 -16.69 7.02
N ILE A 30 -3.44 -15.56 6.81
CA ILE A 30 -4.08 -14.27 6.52
C ILE A 30 -4.89 -14.34 5.22
N ASP A 31 -4.36 -14.98 4.18
CA ASP A 31 -5.04 -15.16 2.91
C ASP A 31 -6.38 -15.90 3.07
N ARG A 32 -6.39 -16.99 3.85
CA ARG A 32 -7.63 -17.71 4.16
C ARG A 32 -8.68 -16.87 4.88
N LEU A 33 -8.25 -16.00 5.80
CA LEU A 33 -9.18 -15.08 6.49
C LEU A 33 -9.79 -14.08 5.51
N ILE A 34 -8.97 -13.53 4.62
CA ILE A 34 -9.41 -12.60 3.59
C ILE A 34 -10.40 -13.27 2.63
N HIS A 35 -10.07 -14.44 2.11
CA HIS A 35 -10.97 -15.17 1.22
C HIS A 35 -12.23 -15.65 1.92
N LYS A 36 -12.18 -15.98 3.21
CA LYS A 36 -13.37 -16.28 4.00
C LYS A 36 -14.29 -15.05 4.14
N HIS A 37 -13.72 -13.87 4.33
CA HIS A 37 -14.50 -12.62 4.45
C HIS A 37 -15.18 -12.26 3.13
N PHE A 38 -14.43 -12.25 2.04
CA PHE A 38 -14.96 -11.85 0.73
C PHE A 38 -15.79 -12.95 0.04
N GLY A 39 -15.53 -14.22 0.33
CA GLY A 39 -16.17 -15.36 -0.33
C GLY A 39 -15.73 -15.51 -1.80
N GLU A 40 -16.38 -16.46 -2.51
CA GLU A 40 -16.05 -16.75 -3.91
C GLU A 40 -16.59 -15.68 -4.88
N ASN A 41 -17.72 -15.08 -4.53
CA ASN A 41 -18.41 -14.06 -5.34
C ASN A 41 -18.79 -12.86 -4.48
N PRO A 42 -17.83 -12.04 -4.09
CA PRO A 42 -18.12 -10.91 -3.23
C PRO A 42 -19.07 -9.93 -3.91
N ASN A 43 -20.24 -9.73 -3.30
CA ASN A 43 -21.25 -8.78 -3.78
C ASN A 43 -21.05 -7.42 -3.13
N PHE A 44 -19.83 -6.90 -3.20
CA PHE A 44 -19.53 -5.57 -2.72
C PHE A 44 -19.74 -4.56 -3.84
N GLN A 45 -20.43 -3.50 -3.53
CA GLN A 45 -20.49 -2.33 -4.40
C GLN A 45 -19.39 -1.36 -3.98
N HIS A 46 -18.70 -0.82 -4.96
CA HIS A 46 -17.77 0.28 -4.71
C HIS A 46 -18.55 1.48 -4.15
N ASN A 47 -17.92 2.20 -3.25
CA ASN A 47 -18.40 3.51 -2.89
C ASN A 47 -18.17 4.43 -4.11
N ASP A 48 -19.24 4.82 -4.79
CA ASP A 48 -19.18 5.64 -5.99
C ASP A 48 -18.47 6.98 -5.75
N GLU A 49 -18.65 7.56 -4.56
CA GLU A 49 -17.97 8.80 -4.19
C GLU A 49 -16.46 8.58 -4.10
N PHE A 50 -16.02 7.49 -3.45
CA PHE A 50 -14.61 7.12 -3.34
C PHE A 50 -14.01 6.81 -4.72
N LEU A 51 -14.71 6.04 -5.54
CA LEU A 51 -14.29 5.71 -6.89
C LEU A 51 -14.15 6.97 -7.76
N ASN A 52 -15.11 7.88 -7.69
CA ASN A 52 -15.10 9.13 -8.44
C ASN A 52 -14.00 10.09 -7.96
N LYS A 53 -13.76 10.14 -6.64
CA LYS A 53 -12.75 11.04 -6.04
C LYS A 53 -11.33 10.52 -6.28
N SER A 54 -11.11 9.23 -6.09
CA SER A 54 -9.77 8.62 -6.07
C SER A 54 -9.43 7.80 -7.32
N GLN A 55 -10.40 7.54 -8.19
CA GLN A 55 -10.28 6.59 -9.31
C GLN A 55 -9.67 5.24 -8.88
N THR A 56 -10.05 4.83 -7.67
CA THR A 56 -9.56 3.62 -7.03
C THR A 56 -10.66 2.56 -7.13
N ASP A 57 -10.34 1.47 -7.79
CA ASP A 57 -11.23 0.31 -7.96
C ASP A 57 -10.77 -0.82 -7.02
N VAL A 58 -10.98 -0.60 -5.73
CA VAL A 58 -10.60 -1.52 -4.64
C VAL A 58 -11.80 -1.72 -3.72
N ILE A 59 -11.99 -2.93 -3.22
CA ILE A 59 -12.96 -3.22 -2.16
C ILE A 59 -12.20 -3.25 -0.83
N PRO A 60 -12.40 -2.25 0.05
CA PRO A 60 -11.71 -2.18 1.32
C PRO A 60 -12.36 -3.05 2.39
N TRP A 61 -11.54 -3.62 3.28
CA TRP A 61 -11.96 -4.25 4.53
C TRP A 61 -11.02 -3.84 5.66
N PHE A 62 -11.58 -3.48 6.81
CA PHE A 62 -10.84 -3.04 7.98
C PHE A 62 -10.95 -4.08 9.10
N PRO A 63 -10.15 -5.17 9.07
CA PRO A 63 -10.30 -6.32 9.94
C PRO A 63 -10.15 -5.99 11.44
N LEU A 64 -9.27 -5.05 11.80
CA LEU A 64 -9.08 -4.66 13.19
C LEU A 64 -10.30 -3.93 13.77
N GLN A 65 -11.03 -3.18 12.95
CA GLN A 65 -12.29 -2.54 13.38
C GLN A 65 -13.39 -3.56 13.64
N GLU A 66 -13.30 -4.75 13.04
CA GLU A 66 -14.22 -5.87 13.26
C GLU A 66 -13.72 -6.85 14.32
N GLY A 67 -12.60 -6.56 14.99
CA GLY A 67 -12.05 -7.38 16.07
C GLY A 67 -11.33 -8.65 15.59
N VAL A 68 -10.85 -8.70 14.35
CA VAL A 68 -10.07 -9.82 13.81
C VAL A 68 -8.61 -9.67 14.21
N SER A 69 -8.28 -10.20 15.40
CA SER A 69 -6.98 -10.00 16.04
C SER A 69 -5.78 -10.66 15.34
N ASP A 70 -6.03 -11.57 14.40
CA ASP A 70 -4.96 -12.20 13.61
C ASP A 70 -4.10 -11.16 12.86
N PHE A 71 -4.69 -10.04 12.49
CA PHE A 71 -3.98 -8.93 11.84
C PHE A 71 -3.12 -8.13 12.82
N ASP A 72 -3.49 -8.05 14.11
CA ASP A 72 -2.65 -7.47 15.17
C ASP A 72 -1.36 -8.27 15.36
N ALA A 73 -1.40 -9.59 15.15
CA ALA A 73 -0.21 -10.44 15.26
C ALA A 73 0.86 -10.11 14.21
N ILE A 74 0.50 -9.51 13.08
CA ILE A 74 1.44 -8.97 12.10
C ILE A 74 1.98 -7.62 12.57
N GLU A 75 1.08 -6.71 12.95
CA GLU A 75 1.43 -5.37 13.43
C GLU A 75 2.36 -5.43 14.66
N GLY A 76 2.13 -6.39 15.57
CA GLY A 76 2.89 -6.57 16.79
C GLY A 76 4.29 -7.17 16.61
N GLN A 77 4.70 -7.58 15.41
CA GLN A 77 6.05 -8.14 15.20
C GLN A 77 7.13 -7.08 15.39
N GLU A 78 8.13 -7.40 16.22
CA GLU A 78 9.21 -6.48 16.57
C GLU A 78 9.97 -5.97 15.32
N ASN A 79 10.30 -6.87 14.39
CA ASN A 79 10.98 -6.51 13.14
C ASN A 79 10.11 -5.59 12.25
N PHE A 80 8.80 -5.78 12.23
CA PHE A 80 7.88 -4.96 11.44
C PHE A 80 7.72 -3.56 12.05
N ARG A 81 7.57 -3.49 13.38
CA ARG A 81 7.51 -2.21 14.12
C ARG A 81 8.84 -1.47 14.08
N GLY A 82 9.96 -2.18 14.21
CA GLY A 82 11.31 -1.59 14.13
C GLY A 82 11.58 -0.90 12.80
N LEU A 83 11.06 -1.43 11.67
CA LEU A 83 11.14 -0.76 10.37
C LEU A 83 10.36 0.55 10.36
N SER A 84 9.18 0.59 10.98
CA SER A 84 8.37 1.81 11.07
C SER A 84 9.10 2.88 11.88
N GLU A 85 9.64 2.52 13.04
CA GLU A 85 10.40 3.45 13.87
C GLU A 85 11.67 3.95 13.18
N ALA A 86 12.39 3.07 12.48
CA ALA A 86 13.58 3.46 11.73
C ALA A 86 13.30 4.46 10.60
N ILE A 87 12.12 4.39 9.98
CA ILE A 87 11.72 5.28 8.88
C ILE A 87 11.05 6.54 9.39
N LEU A 88 10.05 6.40 10.26
CA LEU A 88 9.17 7.49 10.71
C LEU A 88 9.73 8.25 11.91
N GLY A 89 10.71 7.67 12.63
CA GLY A 89 11.27 8.26 13.82
C GLY A 89 10.43 8.06 15.08
N ALA A 90 10.87 8.63 16.19
CA ALA A 90 10.20 8.51 17.47
C ALA A 90 8.82 9.17 17.46
N GLY A 91 7.85 8.54 18.14
CA GLY A 91 6.48 9.08 18.24
C GLY A 91 5.60 8.76 17.05
N TRP A 92 6.04 7.90 16.13
CA TRP A 92 5.20 7.37 15.06
C TRP A 92 3.98 6.62 15.63
N TYR A 93 2.93 6.52 14.85
CA TYR A 93 1.70 5.83 15.26
C TYR A 93 1.05 5.07 14.10
N GLU A 94 0.24 4.08 14.48
CA GLU A 94 -0.54 3.27 13.55
C GLU A 94 -1.82 4.03 13.16
N GLN A 95 -2.07 4.17 11.87
CA GLN A 95 -3.28 4.83 11.37
C GLN A 95 -4.39 3.84 11.04
N SER A 96 -4.07 2.79 10.30
CA SER A 96 -5.09 1.80 9.89
C SER A 96 -4.47 0.50 9.41
N CYS A 97 -5.25 -0.58 9.51
CA CYS A 97 -5.03 -1.82 8.79
C CYS A 97 -6.17 -2.02 7.80
N MET A 98 -5.88 -1.97 6.52
CA MET A 98 -6.86 -2.09 5.44
C MET A 98 -6.46 -3.20 4.46
N VAL A 99 -7.31 -4.20 4.32
CA VAL A 99 -7.22 -5.15 3.21
C VAL A 99 -7.77 -4.48 1.96
N MET A 100 -6.98 -4.49 0.91
CA MET A 100 -7.35 -4.01 -0.42
C MET A 100 -7.57 -5.20 -1.34
N PHE A 101 -8.84 -5.49 -1.62
CA PHE A 101 -9.26 -6.59 -2.46
C PHE A 101 -9.73 -6.06 -3.82
N SER A 102 -9.18 -6.58 -4.90
CA SER A 102 -9.56 -6.22 -6.27
C SER A 102 -9.77 -7.46 -7.11
N ARG A 103 -10.81 -7.46 -7.94
CA ARG A 103 -11.17 -8.59 -8.81
C ARG A 103 -10.67 -8.38 -10.23
N GLN A 104 -10.63 -9.47 -10.98
CA GLN A 104 -10.41 -9.42 -12.43
C GLN A 104 -11.37 -8.41 -13.07
N GLY A 105 -10.82 -7.55 -13.92
CA GLY A 105 -11.52 -6.46 -14.59
C GLY A 105 -11.51 -5.14 -13.83
N SER A 106 -11.03 -5.13 -12.56
CA SER A 106 -10.80 -3.88 -11.83
C SER A 106 -9.73 -3.03 -12.52
N LEU A 107 -9.96 -1.72 -12.57
CA LEU A 107 -9.08 -0.76 -13.25
C LEU A 107 -7.80 -0.43 -12.46
N GLY A 108 -7.69 -0.93 -11.21
CA GLY A 108 -6.58 -0.62 -10.32
C GLY A 108 -6.76 0.74 -9.63
N GLN A 109 -5.68 1.50 -9.55
CA GLN A 109 -5.69 2.85 -8.96
C GLN A 109 -4.97 3.82 -9.89
N ALA A 110 -5.56 4.98 -10.11
CA ALA A 110 -4.91 6.08 -10.83
C ALA A 110 -3.63 6.53 -10.13
N TRP A 111 -2.78 7.29 -10.81
CA TRP A 111 -1.64 7.96 -10.20
C TRP A 111 -2.10 8.88 -9.08
N HIS A 112 -1.48 8.74 -7.91
CA HIS A 112 -1.84 9.49 -6.71
C HIS A 112 -0.68 9.58 -5.71
N GLN A 113 -0.90 10.39 -4.68
CA GLN A 113 -0.14 10.45 -3.44
C GLN A 113 -1.11 10.20 -2.29
N ASP A 114 -0.66 9.56 -1.23
CA ASP A 114 -1.53 9.20 -0.08
C ASP A 114 -1.64 10.29 0.98
N CYS A 115 -0.78 11.30 0.91
CA CYS A 115 -0.88 12.50 1.73
C CYS A 115 -0.29 13.69 1.00
N PRO A 116 -0.73 14.91 1.34
CA PRO A 116 -0.24 16.15 0.76
C PRO A 116 1.26 16.33 1.03
N PRO A 117 2.07 16.72 0.03
CA PRO A 117 3.53 16.82 0.15
C PRO A 117 4.05 18.18 0.64
N GLU A 118 3.20 19.04 1.18
CA GLU A 118 3.57 20.41 1.62
C GLU A 118 4.52 20.39 2.81
N ASP A 119 4.40 19.39 3.69
CA ASP A 119 5.31 19.18 4.81
C ASP A 119 6.07 17.87 4.62
N SER A 120 7.37 17.96 4.37
CA SER A 120 8.23 16.82 4.13
C SER A 120 8.43 15.92 5.36
N GLU A 121 8.20 16.44 6.57
CA GLU A 121 8.38 15.71 7.82
C GLU A 121 7.09 14.97 8.24
N CYS A 122 5.94 15.45 7.76
CA CYS A 122 4.63 14.89 8.05
C CYS A 122 4.15 13.99 6.91
N PHE A 123 4.33 12.69 7.03
CA PHE A 123 3.90 11.73 6.00
C PHE A 123 3.43 10.41 6.58
N ASN A 124 2.60 9.72 5.81
CA ASN A 124 2.25 8.34 6.10
C ASN A 124 3.20 7.35 5.39
N LEU A 125 3.38 6.22 6.04
CA LEU A 125 4.11 5.07 5.52
C LEU A 125 3.11 3.96 5.22
N ASN A 126 2.97 3.61 3.94
CA ASN A 126 2.24 2.42 3.57
C ASN A 126 3.14 1.21 3.72
N ARG A 127 2.70 0.23 4.52
CA ARG A 127 3.38 -1.04 4.74
C ARG A 127 2.52 -2.14 4.11
N LEU A 128 2.76 -2.37 2.80
CA LEU A 128 1.95 -3.26 1.98
C LEU A 128 2.45 -4.69 2.09
N VAL A 129 1.63 -5.55 2.69
CA VAL A 129 1.89 -6.99 2.87
C VAL A 129 1.16 -7.78 1.81
N TYR A 130 1.84 -8.74 1.18
CA TYR A 130 1.29 -9.55 0.10
C TYR A 130 1.14 -11.01 0.50
N THR A 131 -0.09 -11.52 0.41
CA THR A 131 -0.42 -12.93 0.71
C THR A 131 -0.27 -13.86 -0.49
N SER A 132 -0.14 -13.29 -1.69
CA SER A 132 0.03 -14.00 -2.95
C SER A 132 0.98 -13.28 -3.90
N ASP A 133 1.45 -13.97 -4.93
CA ASP A 133 2.32 -13.40 -5.94
C ASP A 133 1.55 -12.43 -6.86
N ILE A 134 2.16 -11.28 -7.14
CA ILE A 134 1.68 -10.32 -8.15
C ILE A 134 2.57 -10.47 -9.39
N THR A 135 1.98 -10.94 -10.47
CA THR A 135 2.68 -11.27 -11.72
C THR A 135 2.16 -10.45 -12.90
N ASP A 136 2.79 -10.57 -14.05
CA ASP A 136 2.29 -9.93 -15.28
C ASP A 136 0.95 -10.52 -15.73
N GLU A 137 0.68 -11.79 -15.38
CA GLU A 137 -0.58 -12.45 -15.73
C GLU A 137 -1.74 -11.99 -14.83
N THR A 138 -1.47 -11.80 -13.53
CA THR A 138 -2.50 -11.34 -12.59
C THR A 138 -2.82 -9.87 -12.80
N GLY A 139 -1.82 -9.06 -13.22
CA GLY A 139 -1.92 -7.61 -13.16
C GLY A 139 -1.84 -7.10 -11.72
N GLY A 140 -2.29 -5.87 -11.48
CA GLY A 140 -2.36 -5.30 -10.13
C GLY A 140 -1.02 -4.92 -9.51
N GLN A 141 0.03 -4.78 -10.31
CA GLN A 141 1.33 -4.34 -9.85
C GLN A 141 1.28 -2.90 -9.35
N VAL A 142 1.99 -2.62 -8.27
CA VAL A 142 2.27 -1.25 -7.86
C VAL A 142 3.32 -0.66 -8.79
N VAL A 143 3.05 0.52 -9.31
CA VAL A 143 4.01 1.31 -10.10
C VAL A 143 4.36 2.54 -9.29
N VAL A 144 5.63 2.87 -9.23
CA VAL A 144 6.13 4.02 -8.47
C VAL A 144 7.18 4.77 -9.27
N VAL A 145 7.24 6.09 -9.12
CA VAL A 145 8.34 6.92 -9.65
C VAL A 145 9.37 7.09 -8.52
N PRO A 146 10.56 6.45 -8.61
CA PRO A 146 11.59 6.56 -7.60
C PRO A 146 12.00 8.01 -7.35
N GLY A 147 12.10 8.42 -6.07
CA GLY A 147 12.48 9.75 -5.67
C GLY A 147 11.38 10.81 -5.77
N SER A 148 10.21 10.48 -6.29
CA SER A 148 9.10 11.43 -6.47
C SER A 148 8.55 12.01 -5.18
N HIS A 149 8.73 11.34 -4.04
CA HIS A 149 8.36 11.87 -2.72
C HIS A 149 9.08 13.18 -2.37
N LYS A 150 10.15 13.54 -3.09
CA LYS A 150 10.89 14.80 -2.96
C LYS A 150 10.57 15.82 -4.06
N MET A 151 9.70 15.45 -4.98
CA MET A 151 9.40 16.28 -6.16
C MET A 151 8.15 17.16 -5.98
N GLY A 152 7.56 17.13 -4.79
CA GLY A 152 6.32 17.86 -4.50
C GLY A 152 5.09 17.18 -5.08
N LEU A 153 4.13 18.02 -5.47
CA LEU A 153 2.83 17.56 -5.92
C LEU A 153 2.90 16.85 -7.28
N LEU A 154 2.21 15.73 -7.40
CA LEU A 154 2.05 15.01 -8.65
C LEU A 154 1.41 15.91 -9.70
N PRO A 155 2.05 16.12 -10.88
CA PRO A 155 1.48 16.94 -11.93
C PRO A 155 0.16 16.41 -12.45
N ALA A 156 -0.79 17.30 -12.72
CA ALA A 156 -2.04 16.96 -13.37
C ALA A 156 -1.79 16.34 -14.75
N GLY A 157 -2.57 15.32 -15.11
CA GLY A 157 -2.38 14.64 -16.39
C GLY A 157 -3.34 13.45 -16.55
N ASN A 158 -3.00 12.56 -17.47
CA ASN A 158 -3.78 11.34 -17.68
C ASN A 158 -3.55 10.36 -16.50
N PRO A 159 -4.61 9.91 -15.82
CA PRO A 159 -4.52 9.05 -14.63
C PRO A 159 -3.85 7.70 -14.85
N VAL A 160 -3.79 7.24 -16.09
CA VAL A 160 -3.23 5.92 -16.47
C VAL A 160 -2.02 6.01 -17.39
N GLU A 161 -1.53 7.23 -17.63
CA GLU A 161 -0.35 7.44 -18.49
C GLU A 161 0.92 6.93 -17.79
N SER A 162 1.83 6.37 -18.57
CA SER A 162 3.15 5.99 -18.05
C SER A 162 3.99 7.23 -17.76
N LEU A 163 4.53 7.32 -16.55
CA LEU A 163 5.43 8.40 -16.16
C LEU A 163 6.90 8.03 -16.39
N ALA A 164 7.70 9.02 -16.78
CA ALA A 164 9.12 8.82 -17.03
C ALA A 164 9.83 8.29 -15.77
N GLY A 165 10.66 7.26 -15.95
CA GLY A 165 11.43 6.67 -14.85
C GLY A 165 10.64 5.79 -13.90
N GLN A 166 9.36 5.55 -14.16
CA GLN A 166 8.55 4.65 -13.33
C GLN A 166 9.12 3.23 -13.25
N VAL A 167 8.89 2.57 -12.13
CA VAL A 167 9.29 1.19 -11.87
C VAL A 167 8.04 0.38 -11.50
N VAL A 168 7.90 -0.80 -12.10
CA VAL A 168 6.83 -1.75 -11.82
C VAL A 168 7.32 -2.75 -10.77
N LEU A 169 6.63 -2.80 -9.63
CA LEU A 169 6.95 -3.70 -8.53
C LEU A 169 6.12 -4.98 -8.65
N LYS A 170 6.79 -6.14 -8.53
CA LYS A 170 6.16 -7.46 -8.60
C LYS A 170 6.40 -8.21 -7.29
N PRO A 171 5.72 -7.84 -6.20
CA PRO A 171 5.89 -8.49 -4.93
C PRO A 171 5.44 -9.95 -5.00
N ARG A 172 6.17 -10.81 -4.31
CA ARG A 172 5.79 -12.20 -4.11
C ARG A 172 5.09 -12.37 -2.78
N LYS A 173 4.45 -13.50 -2.58
CA LYS A 173 3.93 -13.91 -1.28
C LYS A 173 4.99 -13.73 -0.20
N GLY A 174 4.60 -13.16 0.93
CA GLY A 174 5.50 -12.82 2.02
C GLY A 174 6.34 -11.56 1.81
N SER A 175 6.21 -10.87 0.68
CA SER A 175 6.88 -9.60 0.47
C SER A 175 6.22 -8.47 1.26
N LEU A 176 7.05 -7.50 1.63
CA LEU A 176 6.67 -6.21 2.19
C LEU A 176 7.13 -5.09 1.26
N ILE A 177 6.21 -4.21 0.87
CA ILE A 177 6.56 -2.93 0.27
C ILE A 177 6.38 -1.83 1.33
N LEU A 178 7.44 -1.08 1.56
CA LEU A 178 7.41 0.18 2.29
C LEU A 178 7.30 1.30 1.26
N LEU A 179 6.26 2.13 1.34
CA LEU A 179 6.01 3.18 0.36
C LEU A 179 5.66 4.48 1.07
N HIS A 180 6.42 5.53 0.73
CA HIS A 180 6.22 6.88 1.25
C HIS A 180 4.92 7.49 0.72
N GLY A 181 4.11 8.08 1.58
CA GLY A 181 2.83 8.66 1.19
C GLY A 181 2.92 9.79 0.15
N HIS A 182 4.04 10.49 0.10
CA HIS A 182 4.30 11.51 -0.93
C HIS A 182 4.82 10.94 -2.26
N ALA A 183 5.15 9.64 -2.34
CA ALA A 183 5.63 9.06 -3.59
C ALA A 183 4.51 8.97 -4.62
N TRP A 184 4.79 9.33 -5.86
CA TRP A 184 3.85 9.16 -6.96
C TRP A 184 3.74 7.69 -7.32
N HIS A 185 2.56 7.14 -7.17
CA HIS A 185 2.32 5.72 -7.43
C HIS A 185 0.92 5.46 -7.98
N CYS A 186 0.77 4.30 -8.57
CA CYS A 186 -0.51 3.79 -9.07
C CYS A 186 -0.54 2.26 -8.96
N VAL A 187 -1.69 1.67 -9.22
CA VAL A 187 -1.86 0.22 -9.33
C VAL A 187 -2.40 -0.11 -10.70
N LEU A 188 -1.75 -1.04 -11.40
CA LEU A 188 -2.18 -1.47 -12.72
C LEU A 188 -3.51 -2.25 -12.66
N PRO A 189 -4.27 -2.31 -13.77
CA PRO A 189 -5.49 -3.10 -13.85
C PRO A 189 -5.26 -4.58 -13.51
N ILE A 190 -6.28 -5.21 -12.91
CA ILE A 190 -6.27 -6.63 -12.57
C ILE A 190 -6.77 -7.44 -13.77
N GLN A 191 -5.87 -8.21 -14.36
CA GLN A 191 -6.13 -8.93 -15.60
C GLN A 191 -6.68 -10.33 -15.36
N ARG A 192 -6.31 -10.99 -14.25
CA ARG A 192 -6.74 -12.35 -13.95
C ARG A 192 -6.85 -12.60 -12.45
N GLY A 193 -7.92 -13.27 -12.05
CA GLY A 193 -8.14 -13.68 -10.65
C GLY A 193 -8.42 -12.50 -9.72
N VAL A 194 -7.75 -12.50 -8.59
CA VAL A 194 -7.85 -11.46 -7.57
C VAL A 194 -6.47 -10.93 -7.20
N ARG A 195 -6.43 -9.67 -6.83
CA ARG A 195 -5.26 -9.04 -6.21
C ARG A 195 -5.60 -8.70 -4.78
N VAL A 196 -4.76 -9.13 -3.87
CA VAL A 196 -4.89 -8.83 -2.44
C VAL A 196 -3.60 -8.18 -1.95
N SER A 197 -3.74 -7.11 -1.20
CA SER A 197 -2.68 -6.58 -0.35
C SER A 197 -3.27 -6.06 0.96
N VAL A 198 -2.52 -6.15 2.05
CA VAL A 198 -2.90 -5.58 3.34
C VAL A 198 -2.03 -4.36 3.58
N ASN A 199 -2.63 -3.19 3.70
CA ASN A 199 -1.92 -1.96 4.02
C ASN A 199 -2.01 -1.69 5.53
N TYR A 200 -0.89 -1.86 6.21
CA TYR A 200 -0.70 -1.38 7.58
C TYR A 200 -0.15 0.04 7.50
N ARG A 201 -1.05 1.01 7.47
CA ARG A 201 -0.65 2.41 7.37
C ARG A 201 -0.19 2.94 8.72
N ALA A 202 0.95 3.60 8.74
CA ALA A 202 1.50 4.29 9.88
C ALA A 202 1.88 5.72 9.51
N ALA A 203 2.09 6.60 10.48
CA ALA A 203 2.45 7.98 10.21
C ALA A 203 3.53 8.49 11.16
N SER A 204 4.29 9.48 10.70
CA SER A 204 5.23 10.24 11.51
C SER A 204 4.50 11.11 12.53
N ALA A 205 5.15 11.43 13.63
CA ALA A 205 4.62 12.34 14.63
C ALA A 205 4.23 13.68 13.99
N GLY A 206 3.05 14.19 14.33
CA GLY A 206 2.53 15.46 13.80
C GLY A 206 1.76 15.34 12.48
N THR A 207 1.77 14.18 11.83
CA THR A 207 0.88 13.94 10.69
C THR A 207 -0.57 13.95 11.16
N SER A 208 -1.49 14.54 10.38
CA SER A 208 -2.91 14.55 10.73
C SER A 208 -3.49 13.14 10.73
N GLU A 209 -4.32 12.83 11.71
CA GLU A 209 -5.08 11.56 11.75
C GLU A 209 -6.14 11.49 10.63
N ASP A 210 -6.62 12.64 10.19
CA ASP A 210 -7.65 12.78 9.15
C ASP A 210 -7.09 12.72 7.72
N VAL A 211 -5.80 12.36 7.54
CA VAL A 211 -5.19 12.22 6.21
C VAL A 211 -5.68 10.93 5.55
N THR A 212 -6.94 10.96 5.17
CA THR A 212 -7.57 9.97 4.31
C THR A 212 -7.73 10.47 2.88
N ASP A 213 -7.43 11.74 2.64
CA ASP A 213 -7.56 12.34 1.33
C ASP A 213 -6.40 11.94 0.43
N ILE A 214 -6.70 11.06 -0.51
CA ILE A 214 -5.78 10.68 -1.58
C ILE A 214 -5.74 11.84 -2.59
N CYS A 215 -4.56 12.38 -2.80
CA CYS A 215 -4.34 13.37 -3.86
C CYS A 215 -4.30 12.66 -5.21
N VAL A 216 -5.43 12.58 -5.90
CA VAL A 216 -5.51 11.99 -7.23
C VAL A 216 -5.41 13.08 -8.28
N TYR A 217 -4.52 12.87 -9.25
CA TYR A 217 -4.32 13.78 -10.38
C TYR A 217 -4.66 13.07 -11.68
N ARG A 218 -5.37 13.76 -12.52
CA ARG A 218 -5.87 13.26 -13.82
C ARG A 218 -5.15 13.97 -14.95
#